data_27691903490c01a6386362f0fd971a52
#
_entry.id   27691903490c01a6386362f0fd971a52
#
_cell.length_a   1.000
_cell.length_b   1.000
_cell.length_c   1.000
_cell.angle_alpha   90.00
_cell.angle_beta   90.00
_cell.angle_gamma   90.00
#
_symmetry.space_group_name_H-M   'P 1'
#
loop_
_entity.id
_entity.type
_entity.pdbx_description
1 polymer ?
#
loop_
_entity_poly.entity_id
_entity_poly.type
_entity_poly.pdbx_seq_one_letter_code
_entity_poly.pdbx_strand_id
1 'polypeptide(L)'
;MEMNSITAQMLQMEQMLSRLYDSMLPLVAQFVTLGRAVGGVGALIFISSRVWGHIARAEPIDLYPLLRPFLIGLAILLFPQLLGGLRGITGALASSTDSVRVDQTTQITALQDQKKALLAARPENKYFATDEAYEKRLDELGMMNMGQQMSLTFDKLKYDVNQNFREWMKNTLELFHVAARLLINVLATFLLIVLSVLGPLTFGLAIFPGFGNSIPKWLGQFITISLWVPVANIFGAIMGQFQLMMLQGDITRLTSNQGVDSADFGYLVFLCIAITGYLIIPFITDMMIAASGAGMAARAMQSAMSGGAAMAGAAAGSAGRAGAAGVSGAASGLGAAVGAGQALTGSGASGNMTRSEAAGHRAGTAVRERAASFVNRLRS
;
A
#
# COMPACT_ATOMS: atom_id res chain seq x y z
N MET A 1 5.99 -16.03 26.35
CA MET A 1 5.45 -14.87 27.09
C MET A 1 5.72 -13.53 26.39
N GLU A 2 6.86 -13.35 25.71
CA GLU A 2 7.24 -12.07 25.10
C GLU A 2 6.39 -11.67 23.88
N MET A 3 5.96 -12.60 23.04
CA MET A 3 5.18 -12.30 21.82
C MET A 3 3.78 -11.72 22.14
N ASN A 4 3.12 -12.18 23.20
CA ASN A 4 1.84 -11.62 23.63
C ASN A 4 2.02 -10.19 24.18
N SER A 5 3.16 -9.86 24.79
CA SER A 5 3.47 -8.51 25.26
C SER A 5 3.72 -7.54 24.11
N ILE A 6 4.42 -7.95 23.07
CA ILE A 6 4.68 -7.13 21.87
C ILE A 6 3.37 -6.83 21.12
N THR A 7 2.51 -7.83 20.95
CA THR A 7 1.20 -7.65 20.30
C THR A 7 0.30 -6.71 21.10
N ALA A 8 0.28 -6.83 22.45
CA ALA A 8 -0.48 -5.95 23.31
C ALA A 8 0.05 -4.50 23.27
N GLN A 9 1.37 -4.31 23.28
CA GLN A 9 1.99 -2.98 23.13
C GLN A 9 1.67 -2.36 21.77
N MET A 10 1.63 -3.16 20.70
CA MET A 10 1.28 -2.70 19.37
C MET A 10 -0.17 -2.20 19.30
N LEU A 11 -1.11 -2.94 19.87
CA LEU A 11 -2.51 -2.51 19.97
C LEU A 11 -2.66 -1.20 20.76
N GLN A 12 -1.92 -1.05 21.86
CA GLN A 12 -1.90 0.20 22.61
C GLN A 12 -1.36 1.37 21.77
N MET A 13 -0.32 1.13 20.98
CA MET A 13 0.26 2.15 20.11
C MET A 13 -0.69 2.57 19.00
N GLU A 14 -1.41 1.62 18.38
CA GLU A 14 -2.45 1.92 17.38
C GLU A 14 -3.59 2.75 17.99
N GLN A 15 -4.02 2.45 19.20
CA GLN A 15 -5.01 3.26 19.94
C GLN A 15 -4.48 4.66 20.29
N MET A 16 -3.20 4.78 20.67
CA MET A 16 -2.55 6.06 20.91
C MET A 16 -2.51 6.93 19.66
N LEU A 17 -2.21 6.35 18.48
CA LEU A 17 -2.21 7.04 17.20
C LEU A 17 -3.60 7.58 16.83
N SER A 18 -4.66 6.79 17.06
CA SER A 18 -6.03 7.26 16.86
C SER A 18 -6.38 8.43 17.78
N ARG A 19 -6.04 8.32 19.07
CA ARG A 19 -6.26 9.41 20.04
C ARG A 19 -5.44 10.66 19.69
N LEU A 20 -4.20 10.49 19.24
CA LEU A 20 -3.35 11.60 18.79
C LEU A 20 -4.01 12.34 17.62
N TYR A 21 -4.51 11.61 16.63
CA TYR A 21 -5.21 12.23 15.52
C TYR A 21 -6.42 13.03 16.01
N ASP A 22 -7.27 12.45 16.88
CA ASP A 22 -8.48 13.09 17.39
C ASP A 22 -8.14 14.34 18.25
N SER A 23 -7.05 14.29 19.00
CA SER A 23 -6.57 15.45 19.78
C SER A 23 -6.06 16.61 18.93
N MET A 24 -5.66 16.33 17.67
CA MET A 24 -5.18 17.36 16.73
C MET A 24 -6.33 17.96 15.88
N LEU A 25 -7.54 17.36 15.86
CA LEU A 25 -8.68 17.89 15.12
C LEU A 25 -9.09 19.33 15.50
N PRO A 26 -9.03 19.77 16.76
CA PRO A 26 -9.33 21.16 17.10
C PRO A 26 -8.45 22.19 16.37
N LEU A 27 -7.22 21.83 16.00
CA LEU A 27 -6.35 22.69 15.19
C LEU A 27 -6.93 22.97 13.80
N VAL A 28 -7.69 22.03 13.23
CA VAL A 28 -8.35 22.21 11.92
C VAL A 28 -9.26 23.44 11.95
N ALA A 29 -10.00 23.68 13.05
CA ALA A 29 -10.89 24.83 13.19
C ALA A 29 -10.13 26.16 13.12
N GLN A 30 -8.93 26.23 13.69
CA GLN A 30 -8.08 27.41 13.61
C GLN A 30 -7.63 27.65 12.16
N PHE A 31 -7.22 26.60 11.46
CA PHE A 31 -6.82 26.67 10.05
C PHE A 31 -7.99 26.93 9.10
N VAL A 32 -9.22 26.59 9.44
CA VAL A 32 -10.42 27.01 8.71
C VAL A 32 -10.55 28.53 8.71
N THR A 33 -10.31 29.19 9.85
CA THR A 33 -10.33 30.63 9.94
C THR A 33 -9.23 31.30 9.07
N LEU A 34 -8.02 30.74 9.13
CA LEU A 34 -6.91 31.17 8.29
C LEU A 34 -7.19 30.95 6.80
N GLY A 35 -7.71 29.79 6.44
CA GLY A 35 -8.10 29.43 5.07
C GLY A 35 -9.17 30.36 4.50
N ARG A 36 -10.13 30.80 5.34
CA ARG A 36 -11.14 31.81 4.96
C ARG A 36 -10.50 33.16 4.71
N ALA A 37 -9.57 33.59 5.57
CA ALA A 37 -8.89 34.87 5.40
C ALA A 37 -8.10 34.90 4.09
N VAL A 38 -7.27 33.87 3.84
CA VAL A 38 -6.51 33.71 2.60
C VAL A 38 -7.43 33.57 1.39
N GLY A 39 -8.49 32.77 1.51
CA GLY A 39 -9.49 32.60 0.45
C GLY A 39 -10.25 33.88 0.14
N GLY A 40 -10.57 34.70 1.14
CA GLY A 40 -11.21 36.01 0.96
C GLY A 40 -10.36 36.95 0.13
N VAL A 41 -9.07 37.07 0.47
CA VAL A 41 -8.11 37.88 -0.33
C VAL A 41 -8.00 37.33 -1.76
N GLY A 42 -7.89 35.99 -1.89
CA GLY A 42 -7.86 35.34 -3.21
C GLY A 42 -9.12 35.57 -4.03
N ALA A 43 -10.30 35.59 -3.39
CA ALA A 43 -11.57 35.90 -4.03
C ALA A 43 -11.63 37.33 -4.58
N LEU A 44 -11.18 38.28 -3.78
CA LEU A 44 -11.09 39.69 -4.23
C LEU A 44 -10.19 39.83 -5.46
N ILE A 45 -8.99 39.25 -5.43
CA ILE A 45 -8.04 39.26 -6.55
C ILE A 45 -8.65 38.56 -7.78
N PHE A 46 -9.25 37.40 -7.61
CA PHE A 46 -9.86 36.63 -8.69
C PHE A 46 -11.02 37.41 -9.35
N ILE A 47 -11.94 37.91 -8.54
CA ILE A 47 -13.11 38.65 -9.04
C ILE A 47 -12.66 39.96 -9.73
N SER A 48 -11.79 40.76 -9.10
CA SER A 48 -11.29 42.00 -9.65
C SER A 48 -10.58 41.78 -10.99
N SER A 49 -9.68 40.80 -11.08
CA SER A 49 -8.95 40.52 -12.30
C SER A 49 -9.88 40.07 -13.44
N ARG A 50 -10.93 39.28 -13.10
CA ARG A 50 -11.89 38.79 -14.08
C ARG A 50 -12.82 39.89 -14.59
N VAL A 51 -13.39 40.67 -13.67
CA VAL A 51 -14.29 41.80 -14.01
C VAL A 51 -13.54 42.83 -14.84
N TRP A 52 -12.31 43.20 -14.42
CA TRP A 52 -11.46 44.13 -15.17
C TRP A 52 -11.16 43.64 -16.59
N GLY A 53 -10.91 42.34 -16.74
CA GLY A 53 -10.69 41.72 -18.06
C GLY A 53 -11.91 41.82 -18.99
N HIS A 54 -13.16 41.69 -18.49
CA HIS A 54 -14.38 41.88 -19.27
C HIS A 54 -14.61 43.35 -19.65
N ILE A 55 -14.41 44.26 -18.69
CA ILE A 55 -14.53 45.68 -18.93
C ILE A 55 -13.53 46.13 -20.00
N ALA A 56 -12.28 45.73 -19.92
CA ALA A 56 -11.22 46.08 -20.87
C ALA A 56 -11.49 45.61 -22.31
N ARG A 57 -12.27 44.53 -22.47
CA ARG A 57 -12.65 43.99 -23.78
C ARG A 57 -14.02 44.44 -24.26
N ALA A 58 -14.71 45.26 -23.47
CA ALA A 58 -16.11 45.64 -23.70
C ALA A 58 -17.06 44.44 -23.89
N GLU A 59 -16.78 43.30 -23.19
CA GLU A 59 -17.56 42.10 -23.21
C GLU A 59 -18.57 42.08 -22.04
N PRO A 60 -19.75 41.45 -22.19
CA PRO A 60 -20.68 41.28 -21.08
C PRO A 60 -20.03 40.45 -19.97
N ILE A 61 -20.29 40.83 -18.71
CA ILE A 61 -19.71 40.15 -17.53
C ILE A 61 -20.38 38.78 -17.39
N ASP A 62 -19.57 37.70 -17.57
CA ASP A 62 -19.99 36.32 -17.27
C ASP A 62 -19.91 36.07 -15.76
N LEU A 63 -21.10 35.91 -15.14
CA LEU A 63 -21.23 35.70 -13.69
C LEU A 63 -20.85 34.30 -13.26
N TYR A 64 -20.90 33.32 -14.19
CA TYR A 64 -20.72 31.91 -13.84
C TYR A 64 -19.31 31.58 -13.29
N PRO A 65 -18.20 32.06 -13.90
CA PRO A 65 -16.88 31.88 -13.32
C PRO A 65 -16.68 32.55 -11.97
N LEU A 66 -17.47 33.62 -11.67
CA LEU A 66 -17.40 34.32 -10.39
C LEU A 66 -18.00 33.52 -9.22
N LEU A 67 -18.79 32.48 -9.49
CA LEU A 67 -19.30 31.55 -8.47
C LEU A 67 -18.21 30.66 -7.88
N ARG A 68 -17.09 30.46 -8.58
CA ARG A 68 -16.01 29.58 -8.14
C ARG A 68 -15.43 29.95 -6.77
N PRO A 69 -15.05 31.18 -6.48
CA PRO A 69 -14.57 31.56 -5.15
C PRO A 69 -15.62 31.33 -4.06
N PHE A 70 -16.89 31.56 -4.36
CA PHE A 70 -17.99 31.27 -3.43
C PHE A 70 -18.12 29.80 -3.09
N LEU A 71 -18.07 28.90 -4.09
CA LEU A 71 -18.14 27.46 -3.88
C LEU A 71 -16.95 26.95 -3.07
N ILE A 72 -15.74 27.46 -3.34
CA ILE A 72 -14.55 27.10 -2.56
C ILE A 72 -14.65 27.64 -1.12
N GLY A 73 -15.17 28.86 -0.93
CA GLY A 73 -15.42 29.42 0.39
C GLY A 73 -16.42 28.57 1.21
N LEU A 74 -17.46 28.06 0.56
CA LEU A 74 -18.42 27.15 1.15
C LEU A 74 -17.75 25.79 1.50
N ALA A 75 -16.88 25.28 0.64
CA ALA A 75 -16.12 24.06 0.91
C ALA A 75 -15.16 24.23 2.10
N ILE A 76 -14.54 25.41 2.28
CA ILE A 76 -13.73 25.71 3.48
C ILE A 76 -14.62 25.74 4.73
N LEU A 77 -15.84 26.30 4.64
CA LEU A 77 -16.78 26.31 5.75
C LEU A 77 -17.19 24.90 6.19
N LEU A 78 -17.45 24.03 5.23
CA LEU A 78 -17.87 22.64 5.44
C LEU A 78 -16.68 21.67 5.56
N PHE A 79 -15.45 22.19 5.64
CA PHE A 79 -14.25 21.34 5.65
C PHE A 79 -14.21 20.30 6.79
N PRO A 80 -14.62 20.63 8.04
CA PRO A 80 -14.65 19.63 9.11
C PRO A 80 -15.60 18.46 8.80
N GLN A 81 -16.78 18.73 8.20
CA GLN A 81 -17.75 17.72 7.81
C GLN A 81 -17.22 16.85 6.65
N LEU A 82 -16.59 17.48 5.67
CA LEU A 82 -15.94 16.78 4.56
C LEU A 82 -14.83 15.84 5.08
N LEU A 83 -14.01 16.34 6.00
CA LEU A 83 -12.96 15.53 6.63
C LEU A 83 -13.54 14.35 7.44
N GLY A 84 -14.63 14.59 8.21
CA GLY A 84 -15.33 13.56 8.95
C GLY A 84 -15.90 12.48 8.04
N GLY A 85 -16.50 12.84 6.91
CA GLY A 85 -16.99 11.89 5.91
C GLY A 85 -15.88 11.05 5.27
N LEU A 86 -14.77 11.67 4.87
CA LEU A 86 -13.61 10.96 4.32
C LEU A 86 -13.03 9.96 5.33
N ARG A 87 -12.89 10.38 6.60
CA ARG A 87 -12.41 9.50 7.68
C ARG A 87 -13.37 8.34 7.96
N GLY A 88 -14.68 8.59 7.95
CA GLY A 88 -15.69 7.56 8.16
C GLY A 88 -15.53 6.42 7.14
N ILE A 89 -15.37 6.75 5.87
CA ILE A 89 -15.19 5.77 4.79
C ILE A 89 -13.86 5.02 4.93
N THR A 90 -12.75 5.75 5.11
CA THR A 90 -11.42 5.14 5.18
C THR A 90 -11.21 4.35 6.46
N GLY A 91 -11.80 4.79 7.58
CA GLY A 91 -11.78 4.08 8.86
C GLY A 91 -12.58 2.78 8.82
N ALA A 92 -13.76 2.77 8.18
CA ALA A 92 -14.54 1.55 7.99
C ALA A 92 -13.75 0.53 7.11
N LEU A 93 -13.03 1.00 6.09
CA LEU A 93 -12.19 0.14 5.28
C LEU A 93 -11.00 -0.43 6.08
N ALA A 94 -10.36 0.38 6.91
CA ALA A 94 -9.26 -0.06 7.77
C ALA A 94 -9.71 -1.11 8.79
N SER A 95 -10.84 -0.90 9.46
CA SER A 95 -11.37 -1.84 10.45
C SER A 95 -11.82 -3.16 9.82
N SER A 96 -12.45 -3.14 8.65
CA SER A 96 -12.86 -4.36 7.96
C SER A 96 -11.68 -5.21 7.50
N THR A 97 -10.57 -4.57 7.12
CA THR A 97 -9.34 -5.28 6.73
C THR A 97 -8.54 -5.79 7.94
N ASP A 98 -8.64 -5.14 9.10
CA ASP A 98 -7.94 -5.55 10.32
C ASP A 98 -8.54 -6.82 10.95
N SER A 99 -9.85 -7.01 10.88
CA SER A 99 -10.53 -8.20 11.42
C SER A 99 -9.98 -9.51 10.85
N VAL A 100 -9.72 -9.55 9.54
CA VAL A 100 -9.15 -10.73 8.86
C VAL A 100 -7.78 -11.10 9.40
N ARG A 101 -6.96 -10.10 9.73
CA ARG A 101 -5.61 -10.30 10.27
C ARG A 101 -5.63 -10.85 11.71
N VAL A 102 -6.53 -10.36 12.55
CA VAL A 102 -6.63 -10.79 13.95
C VAL A 102 -6.95 -12.28 14.06
N ASP A 103 -7.88 -12.77 13.25
CA ASP A 103 -8.26 -14.18 13.22
C ASP A 103 -7.07 -15.08 12.85
N GLN A 104 -6.25 -14.66 11.88
CA GLN A 104 -5.07 -15.40 11.46
C GLN A 104 -3.98 -15.46 12.55
N THR A 105 -3.78 -14.38 13.30
CA THR A 105 -2.77 -14.34 14.37
C THR A 105 -3.03 -15.41 15.42
N THR A 106 -4.28 -15.64 15.78
CA THR A 106 -4.68 -16.69 16.75
C THR A 106 -4.35 -18.09 16.21
N GLN A 107 -4.64 -18.34 14.92
CA GLN A 107 -4.33 -19.63 14.28
C GLN A 107 -2.81 -19.88 14.19
N ILE A 108 -2.04 -18.84 13.84
CA ILE A 108 -0.57 -18.91 13.77
C ILE A 108 0.02 -19.30 15.13
N THR A 109 -0.44 -18.66 16.20
CA THR A 109 0.05 -18.95 17.56
C THR A 109 -0.23 -20.41 17.95
N ALA A 110 -1.44 -20.91 17.69
CA ALA A 110 -1.81 -22.29 17.98
C ALA A 110 -0.93 -23.29 17.21
N LEU A 111 -0.66 -23.06 15.93
CA LEU A 111 0.20 -23.94 15.12
C LEU A 111 1.68 -23.83 15.54
N GLN A 112 2.15 -22.68 15.98
CA GLN A 112 3.50 -22.52 16.50
C GLN A 112 3.68 -23.34 17.80
N ASP A 113 2.70 -23.32 18.70
CA ASP A 113 2.74 -24.11 19.94
C ASP A 113 2.70 -25.61 19.63
N GLN A 114 1.89 -26.03 18.66
CA GLN A 114 1.88 -27.43 18.18
C GLN A 114 3.23 -27.84 17.58
N LYS A 115 3.84 -26.99 16.74
CA LYS A 115 5.19 -27.23 16.19
C LYS A 115 6.23 -27.37 17.29
N LYS A 116 6.22 -26.51 18.31
CA LYS A 116 7.12 -26.59 19.46
C LYS A 116 6.96 -27.90 20.23
N ALA A 117 5.73 -28.32 20.49
CA ALA A 117 5.45 -29.58 21.17
C ALA A 117 5.98 -30.80 20.38
N LEU A 118 5.80 -30.83 19.06
CA LEU A 118 6.31 -31.90 18.20
C LEU A 118 7.84 -31.92 18.12
N LEU A 119 8.49 -30.76 18.11
CA LEU A 119 9.97 -30.66 18.13
C LEU A 119 10.54 -31.17 19.46
N ALA A 120 9.91 -30.85 20.58
CA ALA A 120 10.32 -31.34 21.92
C ALA A 120 10.14 -32.86 22.08
N ALA A 121 9.13 -33.43 21.40
CA ALA A 121 8.84 -34.86 21.45
C ALA A 121 9.81 -35.74 20.61
N ARG A 122 10.65 -35.15 19.75
CA ARG A 122 11.60 -35.90 18.90
C ARG A 122 12.66 -36.60 19.75
N PRO A 123 13.00 -37.87 19.42
CA PRO A 123 14.00 -38.65 20.14
C PRO A 123 15.39 -37.98 20.14
N GLU A 124 15.74 -37.23 19.09
CA GLU A 124 17.01 -36.50 18.95
C GLU A 124 17.11 -35.32 19.91
N ASN A 125 15.98 -34.66 20.19
CA ASN A 125 15.91 -33.48 21.06
C ASN A 125 15.46 -33.83 22.48
N LYS A 126 15.01 -35.06 22.71
CA LYS A 126 14.43 -35.50 23.98
C LYS A 126 15.34 -35.29 25.18
N TYR A 127 16.65 -35.42 24.97
CA TYR A 127 17.65 -35.24 26.03
C TYR A 127 18.15 -33.79 26.15
N PHE A 128 17.92 -32.95 25.14
CA PHE A 128 18.42 -31.56 25.11
C PHE A 128 17.31 -30.52 25.30
N ALA A 129 16.04 -30.95 25.18
CA ALA A 129 14.89 -30.03 25.24
C ALA A 129 14.63 -29.44 26.62
N THR A 130 15.02 -30.14 27.70
CA THR A 130 14.91 -29.65 29.08
C THR A 130 16.17 -29.98 29.86
N ASP A 131 16.58 -29.10 30.77
CA ASP A 131 17.75 -29.30 31.61
C ASP A 131 17.60 -30.56 32.48
N GLU A 132 16.39 -30.83 32.98
CA GLU A 132 16.08 -32.04 33.79
C GLU A 132 16.29 -33.35 32.97
N ALA A 133 15.91 -33.38 31.70
CA ALA A 133 16.11 -34.56 30.87
C ALA A 133 17.60 -34.77 30.55
N TYR A 134 18.36 -33.69 30.43
CA TYR A 134 19.79 -33.73 30.22
C TYR A 134 20.53 -34.23 31.46
N GLU A 135 20.22 -33.68 32.66
CA GLU A 135 20.79 -34.13 33.93
C GLU A 135 20.50 -35.61 34.17
N LYS A 136 19.26 -36.05 33.98
CA LYS A 136 18.90 -37.45 34.07
C LYS A 136 19.72 -38.35 33.15
N ARG A 137 19.98 -37.92 31.94
CA ARG A 137 20.82 -38.66 30.99
C ARG A 137 22.29 -38.66 31.38
N LEU A 138 22.77 -37.62 32.00
CA LEU A 138 24.12 -37.52 32.51
C LEU A 138 24.32 -38.49 33.73
N ASP A 139 23.34 -38.59 34.60
CA ASP A 139 23.33 -39.50 35.73
C ASP A 139 23.26 -40.98 35.28
N GLU A 140 22.46 -41.27 34.24
CA GLU A 140 22.37 -42.62 33.67
C GLU A 140 23.70 -43.11 33.08
N LEU A 141 24.55 -42.22 32.54
CA LEU A 141 25.86 -42.59 31.99
C LEU A 141 26.90 -42.92 33.06
N GLY A 142 26.70 -42.48 34.32
CA GLY A 142 27.56 -42.78 35.44
C GLY A 142 29.02 -42.33 35.29
N MET A 143 29.75 -42.24 36.37
CA MET A 143 31.13 -41.71 36.44
C MET A 143 32.15 -42.52 35.61
N MET A 144 31.82 -43.74 35.19
CA MET A 144 32.76 -44.63 34.47
C MET A 144 32.86 -44.33 32.95
N ASN A 145 31.99 -43.50 32.37
CA ASN A 145 31.96 -43.16 30.94
C ASN A 145 32.26 -41.68 30.67
N MET A 146 33.34 -41.17 31.21
CA MET A 146 33.75 -39.76 31.11
C MET A 146 33.84 -39.24 29.66
N GLY A 147 34.25 -40.10 28.72
CA GLY A 147 34.30 -39.74 27.27
C GLY A 147 32.91 -39.49 26.66
N GLN A 148 31.90 -40.31 27.06
CA GLN A 148 30.53 -40.17 26.57
C GLN A 148 29.83 -38.94 27.23
N GLN A 149 30.12 -38.68 28.50
CA GLN A 149 29.65 -37.49 29.19
C GLN A 149 30.19 -36.20 28.50
N MET A 150 31.48 -36.19 28.17
CA MET A 150 32.10 -35.07 27.47
C MET A 150 31.50 -34.87 26.08
N SER A 151 31.25 -35.93 25.29
CA SER A 151 30.60 -35.81 23.97
C SER A 151 29.17 -35.30 24.13
N LEU A 152 28.40 -35.77 25.10
CA LEU A 152 27.05 -35.31 25.37
C LEU A 152 27.00 -33.83 25.75
N THR A 153 27.98 -33.38 26.53
CA THR A 153 28.11 -31.96 26.92
C THR A 153 28.43 -31.08 25.69
N PHE A 154 29.31 -31.51 24.81
CA PHE A 154 29.60 -30.80 23.55
C PHE A 154 28.40 -30.78 22.61
N ASP A 155 27.64 -31.85 22.51
CA ASP A 155 26.43 -31.94 21.69
C ASP A 155 25.34 -31.02 22.24
N LYS A 156 25.15 -30.95 23.59
CA LYS A 156 24.25 -29.99 24.23
C LYS A 156 24.70 -28.56 23.96
N LEU A 157 25.96 -28.24 24.14
CA LEU A 157 26.49 -26.89 23.90
C LEU A 157 26.26 -26.48 22.44
N LYS A 158 26.54 -27.37 21.48
CA LYS A 158 26.30 -27.12 20.06
C LYS A 158 24.80 -26.93 19.76
N TYR A 159 23.94 -27.73 20.40
CA TYR A 159 22.49 -27.60 20.30
C TYR A 159 22.02 -26.26 20.85
N ASP A 160 22.41 -25.91 22.07
CA ASP A 160 21.99 -24.69 22.76
C ASP A 160 22.49 -23.43 22.01
N VAL A 161 23.74 -23.39 21.53
CA VAL A 161 24.26 -22.28 20.75
C VAL A 161 23.51 -22.13 19.42
N ASN A 162 23.22 -23.23 18.74
CA ASN A 162 22.52 -23.18 17.46
C ASN A 162 21.05 -22.80 17.64
N GLN A 163 20.40 -23.30 18.70
CA GLN A 163 19.01 -22.95 19.01
C GLN A 163 18.89 -21.50 19.46
N ASN A 164 19.73 -21.04 20.39
CA ASN A 164 19.75 -19.66 20.86
C ASN A 164 20.02 -18.66 19.72
N PHE A 165 20.93 -18.98 18.81
CA PHE A 165 21.19 -18.15 17.64
C PHE A 165 19.99 -18.08 16.69
N ARG A 166 19.34 -19.20 16.42
CA ARG A 166 18.12 -19.25 15.57
C ARG A 166 16.96 -18.47 16.22
N GLU A 167 16.74 -18.66 17.52
CA GLU A 167 15.70 -17.94 18.25
C GLU A 167 15.99 -16.44 18.31
N TRP A 168 17.23 -16.05 18.56
CA TRP A 168 17.64 -14.65 18.54
C TRP A 168 17.41 -14.02 17.16
N MET A 169 17.81 -14.68 16.09
CA MET A 169 17.62 -14.19 14.74
C MET A 169 16.14 -14.09 14.37
N LYS A 170 15.34 -15.10 14.72
CA LYS A 170 13.89 -15.10 14.54
C LYS A 170 13.24 -13.94 15.28
N ASN A 171 13.51 -13.79 16.58
CA ASN A 171 12.94 -12.75 17.40
C ASN A 171 13.33 -11.34 16.91
N THR A 172 14.57 -11.18 16.48
CA THR A 172 15.05 -9.91 15.90
C THR A 172 14.31 -9.57 14.63
N LEU A 173 14.15 -10.51 13.69
CA LEU A 173 13.43 -10.29 12.43
C LEU A 173 11.92 -10.10 12.66
N GLU A 174 11.31 -10.81 13.60
CA GLU A 174 9.92 -10.58 14.00
C GLU A 174 9.73 -9.16 14.57
N LEU A 175 10.66 -8.69 15.39
CA LEU A 175 10.65 -7.31 15.88
C LEU A 175 10.72 -6.30 14.74
N PHE A 176 11.62 -6.50 13.76
CA PHE A 176 11.71 -5.63 12.58
C PHE A 176 10.44 -5.69 11.72
N HIS A 177 9.81 -6.85 11.58
CA HIS A 177 8.54 -6.99 10.87
C HIS A 177 7.41 -6.18 11.53
N VAL A 178 7.28 -6.30 12.86
CA VAL A 178 6.32 -5.52 13.65
C VAL A 178 6.64 -4.02 13.55
N ALA A 179 7.92 -3.65 13.65
CA ALA A 179 8.36 -2.27 13.54
C ALA A 179 8.08 -1.67 12.16
N ALA A 180 8.28 -2.42 11.07
CA ALA A 180 7.98 -1.97 9.71
C ALA A 180 6.50 -1.67 9.52
N ARG A 181 5.60 -2.52 10.04
CA ARG A 181 4.16 -2.30 10.03
C ARG A 181 3.78 -1.06 10.83
N LEU A 182 4.31 -0.93 12.05
CA LEU A 182 4.04 0.19 12.92
C LEU A 182 4.52 1.50 12.29
N LEU A 183 5.67 1.49 11.63
CA LEU A 183 6.21 2.64 10.90
C LEU A 183 5.22 3.16 9.86
N ILE A 184 4.60 2.29 9.07
CA ILE A 184 3.59 2.69 8.08
C ILE A 184 2.38 3.32 8.77
N ASN A 185 1.88 2.76 9.87
CA ASN A 185 0.74 3.31 10.61
C ASN A 185 1.06 4.69 11.21
N VAL A 186 2.26 4.87 11.78
CA VAL A 186 2.73 6.15 12.34
C VAL A 186 2.86 7.20 11.24
N LEU A 187 3.52 6.86 10.13
CA LEU A 187 3.70 7.78 9.00
C LEU A 187 2.36 8.15 8.37
N ALA A 188 1.45 7.19 8.16
CA ALA A 188 0.11 7.46 7.63
C ALA A 188 -0.65 8.43 8.54
N THR A 189 -0.67 8.17 9.85
CA THR A 189 -1.35 9.02 10.82
C THR A 189 -0.77 10.43 10.85
N PHE A 190 0.56 10.56 10.89
CA PHE A 190 1.24 11.86 10.88
C PHE A 190 0.91 12.67 9.62
N LEU A 191 1.02 12.05 8.45
CA LEU A 191 0.74 12.71 7.17
C LEU A 191 -0.75 13.09 7.06
N LEU A 192 -1.67 12.24 7.54
CA LEU A 192 -3.10 12.55 7.57
C LEU A 192 -3.41 13.73 8.51
N ILE A 193 -2.75 13.82 9.67
CA ILE A 193 -2.87 14.97 10.56
C ILE A 193 -2.43 16.25 9.84
N VAL A 194 -1.26 16.23 9.21
CA VAL A 194 -0.73 17.39 8.48
C VAL A 194 -1.67 17.80 7.34
N LEU A 195 -2.14 16.83 6.53
CA LEU A 195 -3.08 17.13 5.46
C LEU A 195 -4.42 17.65 5.97
N SER A 196 -4.92 17.12 7.09
CA SER A 196 -6.17 17.56 7.71
C SER A 196 -6.08 19.00 8.23
N VAL A 197 -4.98 19.32 8.90
CA VAL A 197 -4.75 20.66 9.48
C VAL A 197 -4.52 21.71 8.39
N LEU A 198 -3.69 21.40 7.38
CA LEU A 198 -3.36 22.34 6.29
C LEU A 198 -4.39 22.34 5.15
N GLY A 199 -5.37 21.43 5.18
CA GLY A 199 -6.40 21.33 4.14
C GLY A 199 -7.13 22.65 3.88
N PRO A 200 -7.71 23.31 4.88
CA PRO A 200 -8.42 24.58 4.69
C PRO A 200 -7.56 25.66 4.04
N LEU A 201 -6.27 25.73 4.36
CA LEU A 201 -5.33 26.64 3.74
C LEU A 201 -5.11 26.31 2.26
N THR A 202 -4.97 25.04 1.94
CA THR A 202 -4.85 24.55 0.55
C THR A 202 -6.08 24.91 -0.28
N PHE A 203 -7.28 24.81 0.30
CA PHE A 203 -8.53 25.23 -0.32
C PHE A 203 -8.57 26.75 -0.53
N GLY A 204 -8.13 27.55 0.46
CA GLY A 204 -8.01 28.99 0.34
C GLY A 204 -7.09 29.42 -0.80
N LEU A 205 -5.92 28.77 -0.92
CA LEU A 205 -4.98 29.00 -2.01
C LEU A 205 -5.54 28.60 -3.38
N ALA A 206 -6.45 27.62 -3.46
CA ALA A 206 -7.04 27.18 -4.72
C ALA A 206 -7.89 28.26 -5.42
N ILE A 207 -8.26 29.32 -4.72
CA ILE A 207 -8.99 30.47 -5.28
C ILE A 207 -8.08 31.32 -6.18
N PHE A 208 -6.79 31.41 -5.84
CA PHE A 208 -5.85 32.22 -6.61
C PHE A 208 -5.65 31.67 -8.04
N PRO A 209 -5.48 32.57 -9.04
CA PRO A 209 -5.14 32.14 -10.39
C PRO A 209 -3.84 31.34 -10.40
N GLY A 210 -3.84 30.16 -11.06
CA GLY A 210 -2.70 29.24 -11.10
C GLY A 210 -2.74 28.10 -10.08
N PHE A 211 -3.46 28.24 -8.97
CA PHE A 211 -3.58 27.21 -7.91
C PHE A 211 -4.85 26.36 -8.02
N GLY A 212 -5.57 26.42 -9.11
CA GLY A 212 -6.85 25.73 -9.29
C GLY A 212 -6.83 24.20 -9.12
N ASN A 213 -5.66 23.58 -9.26
CA ASN A 213 -5.46 22.13 -9.08
C ASN A 213 -5.17 21.69 -7.63
N SER A 214 -5.12 22.63 -6.68
CA SER A 214 -4.71 22.31 -5.31
C SER A 214 -5.72 21.39 -4.62
N ILE A 215 -7.04 21.62 -4.79
CA ILE A 215 -8.08 20.80 -4.16
C ILE A 215 -8.06 19.34 -4.66
N PRO A 216 -8.09 19.06 -5.98
CA PRO A 216 -8.00 17.69 -6.48
C PRO A 216 -6.71 16.97 -6.07
N LYS A 217 -5.57 17.68 -6.05
CA LYS A 217 -4.31 17.09 -5.59
C LYS A 217 -4.34 16.75 -4.12
N TRP A 218 -4.84 17.68 -3.28
CA TRP A 218 -4.99 17.44 -1.84
C TRP A 218 -5.90 16.23 -1.57
N LEU A 219 -7.05 16.15 -2.23
CA LEU A 219 -7.98 15.05 -2.08
C LEU A 219 -7.35 13.71 -2.51
N GLY A 220 -6.65 13.69 -3.64
CA GLY A 220 -5.91 12.52 -4.11
C GLY A 220 -4.88 12.06 -3.10
N GLN A 221 -4.06 12.95 -2.56
CA GLN A 221 -3.06 12.65 -1.54
C GLN A 221 -3.70 12.14 -0.24
N PHE A 222 -4.80 12.79 0.21
CA PHE A 222 -5.52 12.34 1.40
C PHE A 222 -6.03 10.91 1.26
N ILE A 223 -6.65 10.58 0.12
CA ILE A 223 -7.15 9.22 -0.16
C ILE A 223 -5.98 8.24 -0.26
N THR A 224 -4.90 8.58 -0.98
CA THR A 224 -3.72 7.73 -1.12
C THR A 224 -3.15 7.33 0.24
N ILE A 225 -2.91 8.31 1.12
CA ILE A 225 -2.32 8.07 2.45
C ILE A 225 -3.32 7.31 3.36
N SER A 226 -4.62 7.62 3.26
CA SER A 226 -5.65 6.91 4.00
C SER A 226 -5.72 5.41 3.65
N LEU A 227 -5.32 5.03 2.43
CA LEU A 227 -5.27 3.63 1.99
C LEU A 227 -4.02 2.87 2.47
N TRP A 228 -3.02 3.53 3.02
CA TRP A 228 -1.81 2.84 3.49
C TRP A 228 -2.14 1.79 4.55
N VAL A 229 -2.98 2.13 5.53
CA VAL A 229 -3.35 1.20 6.60
C VAL A 229 -4.19 0.01 6.09
N PRO A 230 -5.28 0.21 5.32
CA PRO A 230 -5.99 -0.91 4.70
C PRO A 230 -5.10 -1.83 3.85
N VAL A 231 -4.23 -1.26 3.02
CA VAL A 231 -3.31 -2.04 2.17
C VAL A 231 -2.28 -2.79 3.02
N ALA A 232 -1.77 -2.18 4.11
CA ALA A 232 -0.90 -2.85 5.06
C ALA A 232 -1.61 -4.03 5.76
N ASN A 233 -2.88 -3.89 6.11
CA ASN A 233 -3.67 -4.96 6.71
C ASN A 233 -3.89 -6.12 5.73
N ILE A 234 -4.24 -5.82 4.46
CA ILE A 234 -4.38 -6.83 3.41
C ILE A 234 -3.05 -7.56 3.17
N PHE A 235 -1.96 -6.80 3.05
CA PHE A 235 -0.63 -7.38 2.91
C PHE A 235 -0.27 -8.28 4.10
N GLY A 236 -0.52 -7.81 5.32
CA GLY A 236 -0.35 -8.59 6.55
C GLY A 236 -1.19 -9.88 6.56
N ALA A 237 -2.43 -9.82 6.08
CA ALA A 237 -3.29 -11.00 5.95
C ALA A 237 -2.74 -12.02 4.91
N ILE A 238 -2.25 -11.55 3.76
CA ILE A 238 -1.60 -12.42 2.76
C ILE A 238 -0.37 -13.10 3.37
N MET A 239 0.46 -12.34 4.08
CA MET A 239 1.64 -12.86 4.75
C MET A 239 1.29 -13.82 5.88
N GLY A 240 0.23 -13.55 6.65
CA GLY A 240 -0.30 -14.46 7.66
C GLY A 240 -0.76 -15.79 7.06
N GLN A 241 -1.47 -15.76 5.95
CA GLN A 241 -1.91 -16.98 5.24
C GLN A 241 -0.72 -17.80 4.74
N PHE A 242 0.30 -17.14 4.21
CA PHE A 242 1.53 -17.82 3.79
C PHE A 242 2.25 -18.47 4.97
N GLN A 243 2.34 -17.77 6.10
CA GLN A 243 2.91 -18.31 7.36
C GLN A 243 2.14 -19.53 7.86
N LEU A 244 0.80 -19.52 7.80
CA LEU A 244 -0.03 -20.67 8.14
C LEU A 244 0.29 -21.89 7.27
N MET A 245 0.42 -21.72 5.95
CA MET A 245 0.78 -22.79 5.03
C MET A 245 2.17 -23.36 5.33
N MET A 246 3.16 -22.50 5.66
CA MET A 246 4.49 -22.93 6.04
C MET A 246 4.46 -23.76 7.33
N LEU A 247 3.75 -23.30 8.37
CA LEU A 247 3.64 -24.00 9.65
C LEU A 247 2.94 -25.37 9.48
N GLN A 248 1.87 -25.43 8.70
CA GLN A 248 1.19 -26.70 8.38
C GLN A 248 2.12 -27.67 7.65
N GLY A 249 2.90 -27.17 6.68
CA GLY A 249 3.91 -27.96 5.99
C GLY A 249 4.98 -28.50 6.94
N ASP A 250 5.47 -27.68 7.86
CA ASP A 250 6.45 -28.07 8.88
C ASP A 250 5.89 -29.13 9.82
N ILE A 251 4.66 -28.97 10.31
CA ILE A 251 3.98 -29.96 11.17
C ILE A 251 3.83 -31.30 10.42
N THR A 252 3.45 -31.28 9.16
CA THR A 252 3.32 -32.49 8.33
C THR A 252 4.66 -33.22 8.17
N ARG A 253 5.75 -32.48 7.93
CA ARG A 253 7.11 -33.05 7.85
C ARG A 253 7.58 -33.61 9.19
N LEU A 254 7.30 -32.91 10.29
CA LEU A 254 7.61 -33.38 11.63
C LEU A 254 6.90 -34.69 11.97
N THR A 255 5.62 -34.80 11.58
CA THR A 255 4.82 -36.01 11.80
C THR A 255 5.28 -37.18 10.93
N SER A 256 5.77 -36.91 9.71
CA SER A 256 6.33 -37.93 8.79
C SER A 256 7.80 -38.31 9.05
N ASN A 257 8.38 -37.82 10.16
CA ASN A 257 9.77 -38.09 10.57
C ASN A 257 10.84 -37.64 9.56
N GLN A 258 10.50 -36.64 8.70
CA GLN A 258 11.45 -36.02 7.77
C GLN A 258 12.21 -34.88 8.49
N GLY A 259 13.48 -34.69 8.17
CA GLY A 259 14.31 -33.64 8.76
C GLY A 259 13.78 -32.21 8.47
N VAL A 260 13.77 -31.33 9.46
CA VAL A 260 13.20 -29.96 9.38
C VAL A 260 14.29 -28.87 9.27
N ASP A 261 15.52 -29.26 9.03
CA ASP A 261 16.69 -28.34 9.11
C ASP A 261 16.63 -27.16 8.12
N SER A 262 15.85 -27.26 7.02
CA SER A 262 15.68 -26.19 6.02
C SER A 262 14.47 -25.27 6.26
N ALA A 263 13.54 -25.66 7.14
CA ALA A 263 12.29 -24.93 7.37
C ALA A 263 12.53 -23.58 8.08
N ASP A 264 13.48 -23.54 9.01
CA ASP A 264 13.80 -22.31 9.74
C ASP A 264 14.42 -21.24 8.83
N PHE A 265 15.27 -21.64 7.87
CA PHE A 265 15.83 -20.70 6.89
C PHE A 265 14.74 -20.11 5.97
N GLY A 266 13.79 -20.93 5.52
CA GLY A 266 12.65 -20.46 4.74
C GLY A 266 11.83 -19.41 5.48
N TYR A 267 11.63 -19.59 6.78
CA TYR A 267 10.92 -18.62 7.62
C TYR A 267 11.66 -17.29 7.75
N LEU A 268 13.00 -17.32 7.89
CA LEU A 268 13.81 -16.09 7.95
C LEU A 268 13.77 -15.30 6.65
N VAL A 269 13.87 -15.98 5.50
CA VAL A 269 13.71 -15.34 4.18
C VAL A 269 12.32 -14.74 4.02
N PHE A 270 11.29 -15.45 4.47
CA PHE A 270 9.91 -14.96 4.48
C PHE A 270 9.76 -13.66 5.28
N LEU A 271 10.35 -13.57 6.48
CA LEU A 271 10.32 -12.35 7.29
C LEU A 271 11.02 -11.17 6.59
N CYS A 272 12.16 -11.41 5.94
CA CYS A 272 12.84 -10.38 5.14
C CYS A 272 11.96 -9.85 4.00
N ILE A 273 11.26 -10.75 3.29
CA ILE A 273 10.32 -10.39 2.23
C ILE A 273 9.15 -9.57 2.82
N ALA A 274 8.62 -9.98 3.97
CA ALA A 274 7.53 -9.28 4.63
C ALA A 274 7.92 -7.86 5.06
N ILE A 275 9.10 -7.69 5.65
CA ILE A 275 9.63 -6.35 6.03
C ILE A 275 9.74 -5.45 4.78
N THR A 276 10.34 -5.95 3.71
CA THR A 276 10.49 -5.21 2.45
C THR A 276 9.12 -4.86 1.84
N GLY A 277 8.16 -5.78 1.91
CA GLY A 277 6.80 -5.59 1.42
C GLY A 277 6.09 -4.44 2.11
N TYR A 278 6.22 -4.28 3.43
CA TYR A 278 5.65 -3.13 4.13
C TYR A 278 6.22 -1.80 3.64
N LEU A 279 7.52 -1.72 3.36
CA LEU A 279 8.16 -0.48 2.88
C LEU A 279 7.70 -0.07 1.48
N ILE A 280 7.19 -1.01 0.69
CA ILE A 280 6.69 -0.75 -0.68
C ILE A 280 5.22 -0.28 -0.68
N ILE A 281 4.48 -0.40 0.43
CA ILE A 281 3.05 -0.04 0.51
C ILE A 281 2.75 1.38 0.02
N PRO A 282 3.50 2.44 0.41
CA PRO A 282 3.24 3.78 -0.09
C PRO A 282 3.28 3.88 -1.62
N PHE A 283 4.22 3.16 -2.25
CA PHE A 283 4.35 3.11 -3.70
C PHE A 283 3.17 2.36 -4.36
N ILE A 284 2.74 1.23 -3.78
CA ILE A 284 1.60 0.46 -4.29
C ILE A 284 0.31 1.29 -4.24
N THR A 285 0.07 2.00 -3.13
CA THR A 285 -1.14 2.83 -2.98
C THR A 285 -1.14 4.01 -3.93
N ASP A 286 0.01 4.64 -4.19
CA ASP A 286 0.12 5.72 -5.17
C ASP A 286 -0.17 5.20 -6.59
N MET A 287 0.37 4.04 -6.95
CA MET A 287 0.10 3.39 -8.22
C MET A 287 -1.39 3.02 -8.39
N MET A 288 -2.05 2.53 -7.33
CA MET A 288 -3.49 2.20 -7.34
C MET A 288 -4.34 3.45 -7.62
N ILE A 289 -4.05 4.56 -6.95
CA ILE A 289 -4.80 5.81 -7.15
C ILE A 289 -4.49 6.42 -8.53
N ALA A 290 -3.26 6.37 -8.99
CA ALA A 290 -2.91 6.80 -10.35
C ALA A 290 -3.64 5.97 -11.41
N ALA A 291 -3.74 4.64 -11.23
CA ALA A 291 -4.43 3.74 -12.14
C ALA A 291 -5.96 3.86 -12.08
N SER A 292 -6.55 4.24 -10.93
CA SER A 292 -8.01 4.35 -10.74
C SER A 292 -8.68 5.51 -11.48
N GLY A 293 -7.93 6.28 -12.27
CA GLY A 293 -8.46 7.43 -13.00
C GLY A 293 -8.76 8.64 -12.10
N ALA A 294 -8.26 8.67 -10.87
CA ALA A 294 -8.38 9.83 -9.99
C ALA A 294 -7.82 11.10 -10.66
N GLY A 295 -6.80 10.96 -11.51
CA GLY A 295 -6.32 12.04 -12.37
C GLY A 295 -7.36 12.50 -13.40
N MET A 296 -8.21 11.62 -13.91
CA MET A 296 -9.32 11.99 -14.82
C MET A 296 -10.47 12.63 -14.04
N ALA A 297 -10.82 12.10 -12.85
CA ALA A 297 -11.83 12.71 -11.97
C ALA A 297 -11.37 14.11 -11.51
N ALA A 298 -10.09 14.28 -11.18
CA ALA A 298 -9.51 15.57 -10.84
C ALA A 298 -9.56 16.56 -12.02
N ARG A 299 -9.29 16.10 -13.24
CA ARG A 299 -9.44 16.93 -14.46
C ARG A 299 -10.90 17.26 -14.79
N ALA A 300 -11.82 16.30 -14.61
CA ALA A 300 -13.25 16.51 -14.79
C ALA A 300 -13.78 17.53 -13.75
N MET A 301 -13.38 17.40 -12.49
CA MET A 301 -13.71 18.37 -11.45
C MET A 301 -13.11 19.77 -11.74
N GLN A 302 -11.90 19.81 -12.26
CA GLN A 302 -11.27 21.05 -12.67
C GLN A 302 -11.98 21.69 -13.88
N SER A 303 -12.35 20.90 -14.88
CA SER A 303 -13.11 21.39 -16.04
C SER A 303 -14.50 21.88 -15.62
N ALA A 304 -15.16 21.20 -14.67
CA ALA A 304 -16.41 21.66 -14.07
C ALA A 304 -16.24 22.98 -13.30
N MET A 305 -15.12 23.15 -12.59
CA MET A 305 -14.83 24.37 -11.83
C MET A 305 -14.28 25.52 -12.67
N SER A 306 -13.66 25.25 -13.81
CA SER A 306 -13.05 26.26 -14.70
C SER A 306 -13.89 26.60 -15.94
N GLY A 307 -14.88 25.79 -16.31
CA GLY A 307 -15.59 25.87 -17.57
C GLY A 307 -17.12 25.90 -17.43
N GLY A 308 -17.67 27.05 -17.07
CA GLY A 308 -19.10 27.22 -16.93
C GLY A 308 -19.93 27.27 -18.21
N ALA A 309 -19.33 27.30 -19.37
CA ALA A 309 -20.08 27.37 -20.63
C ALA A 309 -20.37 26.01 -21.28
N ALA A 310 -19.76 24.92 -20.80
CA ALA A 310 -19.89 23.59 -21.40
C ALA A 310 -20.91 22.67 -20.71
N MET A 311 -21.45 23.01 -19.53
CA MET A 311 -22.29 22.09 -18.75
C MET A 311 -23.76 22.02 -19.18
N ALA A 312 -24.31 23.00 -19.85
CA ALA A 312 -25.71 22.93 -20.36
C ALA A 312 -25.87 21.97 -21.57
N GLY A 313 -24.77 21.71 -22.31
CA GLY A 313 -24.76 20.76 -23.44
C GLY A 313 -24.12 19.39 -23.12
N ALA A 314 -23.36 19.29 -22.03
CA ALA A 314 -22.53 18.14 -21.74
C ALA A 314 -23.17 17.10 -20.79
N ALA A 315 -24.20 17.47 -20.03
CA ALA A 315 -24.90 16.51 -19.15
C ALA A 315 -25.63 15.42 -19.92
N ALA A 316 -26.10 15.70 -21.14
CA ALA A 316 -26.71 14.71 -22.01
C ALA A 316 -25.72 14.01 -22.97
N GLY A 317 -24.55 14.63 -23.22
CA GLY A 317 -23.55 14.12 -24.15
C GLY A 317 -22.32 13.48 -23.51
N SER A 318 -22.05 13.74 -22.22
CA SER A 318 -20.82 13.26 -21.57
C SER A 318 -20.91 11.83 -21.05
N ALA A 319 -22.10 11.34 -20.69
CA ALA A 319 -22.29 9.93 -20.35
C ALA A 319 -22.04 9.01 -21.57
N GLY A 320 -22.44 9.47 -22.78
CA GLY A 320 -22.17 8.74 -24.02
C GLY A 320 -20.73 8.93 -24.52
N ARG A 321 -20.11 10.10 -24.28
CA ARG A 321 -18.75 10.38 -24.77
C ARG A 321 -17.64 9.92 -23.83
N ALA A 322 -17.87 9.87 -22.49
CA ALA A 322 -16.92 9.28 -21.55
C ALA A 322 -16.83 7.76 -21.75
N GLY A 323 -17.96 7.10 -22.05
CA GLY A 323 -17.97 5.69 -22.44
C GLY A 323 -17.27 5.46 -23.78
N ALA A 324 -17.50 6.31 -24.79
CA ALA A 324 -16.88 6.20 -26.09
C ALA A 324 -15.38 6.53 -26.10
N ALA A 325 -14.92 7.51 -25.32
CA ALA A 325 -13.49 7.84 -25.22
C ALA A 325 -12.71 6.78 -24.42
N GLY A 326 -13.30 6.18 -23.39
CA GLY A 326 -12.70 5.06 -22.65
C GLY A 326 -12.59 3.79 -23.51
N VAL A 327 -13.65 3.48 -24.27
CA VAL A 327 -13.67 2.32 -25.18
C VAL A 327 -12.78 2.55 -26.39
N SER A 328 -12.68 3.78 -26.93
CA SER A 328 -11.78 4.07 -28.07
C SER A 328 -10.32 4.05 -27.66
N GLY A 329 -9.97 4.47 -26.43
CA GLY A 329 -8.60 4.37 -25.90
C GLY A 329 -8.18 2.92 -25.66
N ALA A 330 -9.06 2.10 -25.09
CA ALA A 330 -8.80 0.67 -24.91
C ALA A 330 -8.76 -0.08 -26.25
N ALA A 331 -9.65 0.24 -27.19
CA ALA A 331 -9.67 -0.36 -28.51
C ALA A 331 -8.43 -0.01 -29.32
N SER A 332 -7.91 1.24 -29.24
CA SER A 332 -6.66 1.64 -29.90
C SER A 332 -5.44 0.96 -29.30
N GLY A 333 -5.40 0.76 -27.97
CA GLY A 333 -4.33 0.03 -27.29
C GLY A 333 -4.30 -1.45 -27.69
N LEU A 334 -5.47 -2.10 -27.71
CA LEU A 334 -5.60 -3.49 -28.16
C LEU A 334 -5.24 -3.65 -29.62
N GLY A 335 -5.69 -2.75 -30.51
CA GLY A 335 -5.36 -2.77 -31.93
C GLY A 335 -3.85 -2.65 -32.18
N ALA A 336 -3.15 -1.76 -31.43
CA ALA A 336 -1.71 -1.64 -31.52
C ALA A 336 -0.98 -2.90 -31.03
N ALA A 337 -1.46 -3.54 -29.96
CA ALA A 337 -0.90 -4.78 -29.44
C ALA A 337 -1.09 -5.95 -30.41
N VAL A 338 -2.28 -6.08 -31.02
CA VAL A 338 -2.58 -7.10 -32.04
C VAL A 338 -1.68 -6.90 -33.27
N GLY A 339 -1.57 -5.65 -33.78
CA GLY A 339 -0.70 -5.33 -34.92
C GLY A 339 0.77 -5.66 -34.67
N ALA A 340 1.28 -5.36 -33.47
CA ALA A 340 2.65 -5.71 -33.05
C ALA A 340 2.85 -7.23 -32.95
N GLY A 341 1.88 -7.95 -32.38
CA GLY A 341 1.91 -9.41 -32.26
C GLY A 341 1.96 -10.08 -33.64
N GLN A 342 1.13 -9.65 -34.59
CA GLN A 342 1.09 -10.17 -35.98
C GLN A 342 2.44 -9.96 -36.67
N ALA A 343 3.06 -8.79 -36.51
CA ALA A 343 4.36 -8.49 -37.12
C ALA A 343 5.49 -9.36 -36.53
N LEU A 344 5.46 -9.64 -35.21
CA LEU A 344 6.46 -10.48 -34.57
C LEU A 344 6.35 -11.95 -34.96
N THR A 345 5.14 -12.46 -35.16
CA THR A 345 4.91 -13.86 -35.56
C THR A 345 5.08 -14.09 -37.10
N GLY A 346 5.22 -13.03 -37.88
CA GLY A 346 5.41 -13.12 -39.31
C GLY A 346 4.12 -13.46 -40.10
N SER A 347 2.95 -13.42 -39.46
CA SER A 347 1.66 -13.53 -40.14
C SER A 347 1.41 -12.24 -40.92
N GLY A 348 1.23 -12.35 -42.23
CA GLY A 348 0.95 -11.21 -43.13
C GLY A 348 -0.38 -10.54 -42.77
N ALA A 349 -0.44 -9.23 -42.87
CA ALA A 349 -1.65 -8.46 -42.69
C ALA A 349 -2.60 -8.77 -43.85
N SER A 350 -3.68 -9.50 -43.59
CA SER A 350 -4.77 -9.69 -44.53
C SER A 350 -5.97 -8.87 -44.07
N GLY A 351 -6.26 -7.78 -44.75
CA GLY A 351 -7.45 -6.98 -44.46
C GLY A 351 -7.22 -5.49 -44.23
N ASN A 352 -8.30 -4.75 -44.07
CA ASN A 352 -8.32 -3.30 -43.88
C ASN A 352 -7.91 -3.00 -42.41
N MET A 353 -6.65 -2.69 -42.19
CA MET A 353 -6.12 -2.38 -40.85
C MET A 353 -6.59 -1.02 -40.38
N THR A 354 -6.94 -0.92 -39.08
CA THR A 354 -7.16 0.35 -38.40
C THR A 354 -5.83 1.13 -38.26
N ARG A 355 -5.92 2.44 -38.10
CA ARG A 355 -4.72 3.30 -37.89
C ARG A 355 -3.84 2.86 -36.70
N SER A 356 -4.45 2.35 -35.65
CA SER A 356 -3.75 1.85 -34.46
C SER A 356 -3.06 0.50 -34.72
N GLU A 357 -3.69 -0.41 -35.43
CA GLU A 357 -3.11 -1.69 -35.86
C GLU A 357 -1.93 -1.49 -36.80
N ALA A 358 -2.06 -0.57 -37.77
CA ALA A 358 -0.96 -0.21 -38.66
C ALA A 358 0.24 0.39 -37.94
N ALA A 359 0.03 1.20 -36.90
CA ALA A 359 1.10 1.73 -36.07
C ALA A 359 1.80 0.63 -35.26
N GLY A 360 1.04 -0.28 -34.65
CA GLY A 360 1.57 -1.44 -33.92
C GLY A 360 2.34 -2.40 -34.83
N HIS A 361 1.82 -2.65 -36.03
CA HIS A 361 2.48 -3.51 -37.02
C HIS A 361 3.85 -2.94 -37.46
N ARG A 362 3.95 -1.62 -37.72
CA ARG A 362 5.24 -0.96 -38.02
C ARG A 362 6.24 -1.08 -36.86
N ALA A 363 5.79 -0.92 -35.60
CA ALA A 363 6.66 -1.09 -34.45
C ALA A 363 7.15 -2.54 -34.34
N GLY A 364 6.29 -3.52 -34.54
CA GLY A 364 6.63 -4.94 -34.48
C GLY A 364 7.61 -5.37 -35.60
N THR A 365 7.45 -4.86 -36.84
CA THR A 365 8.40 -5.14 -37.94
C THR A 365 9.78 -4.57 -37.65
N ALA A 366 9.88 -3.35 -37.12
CA ALA A 366 11.17 -2.74 -36.73
C ALA A 366 11.91 -3.54 -35.63
N VAL A 367 11.19 -4.10 -34.68
CA VAL A 367 11.77 -4.98 -33.63
C VAL A 367 12.29 -6.28 -34.27
N ARG A 368 11.53 -6.88 -35.17
CA ARG A 368 11.92 -8.12 -35.84
C ARG A 368 13.17 -7.94 -36.70
N GLU A 369 13.24 -6.83 -37.48
CA GLU A 369 14.43 -6.51 -38.28
C GLU A 369 15.67 -6.29 -37.43
N ARG A 370 15.55 -5.60 -36.29
CA ARG A 370 16.66 -5.42 -35.35
C ARG A 370 17.11 -6.75 -34.74
N ALA A 371 16.19 -7.62 -34.39
CA ALA A 371 16.51 -8.95 -33.89
C ALA A 371 17.22 -9.81 -34.94
N ALA A 372 16.75 -9.78 -36.20
CA ALA A 372 17.39 -10.49 -37.29
C ALA A 372 18.82 -9.98 -37.60
N SER A 373 19.02 -8.65 -37.59
CA SER A 373 20.34 -8.04 -37.74
C SER A 373 21.31 -8.35 -36.61
N PHE A 374 20.80 -8.52 -35.38
CA PHE A 374 21.59 -8.93 -34.22
C PHE A 374 22.03 -10.40 -34.35
N VAL A 375 21.12 -11.30 -34.72
CA VAL A 375 21.42 -12.73 -34.94
C VAL A 375 22.44 -12.91 -36.07
N ASN A 376 22.32 -12.17 -37.16
CA ASN A 376 23.30 -12.22 -38.25
C ASN A 376 24.69 -11.72 -37.84
N ARG A 377 24.79 -10.74 -36.95
CA ARG A 377 26.06 -10.27 -36.39
C ARG A 377 26.72 -11.27 -35.43
N LEU A 378 25.94 -12.17 -34.83
CA LEU A 378 26.49 -13.24 -33.97
C LEU A 378 26.94 -14.47 -34.78
N ARG A 379 26.54 -14.56 -36.06
CA ARG A 379 26.92 -15.66 -36.95
C ARG A 379 28.12 -15.36 -37.87
N SER A 380 28.50 -14.08 -37.98
CA SER A 380 29.72 -13.61 -38.64
C SER A 380 30.87 -13.48 -37.61
#